data_fce940d0d8b5a67f466c345f3c1c08d2
#
_entry.id   fce940d0d8b5a67f466c345f3c1c08d2
#
_cell.length_a   1.000
_cell.length_b   1.000
_cell.length_c   1.000
_cell.angle_alpha   90.00
_cell.angle_beta   90.00
_cell.angle_gamma   90.00
#
_symmetry.space_group_name_H-M   'P 1'
#
loop_
_entity.id
_entity.type
_entity.pdbx_description
1 polymer ?
#
loop_
_entity_poly.entity_id
_entity_poly.type
_entity_poly.pdbx_seq_one_letter_code
_entity_poly.pdbx_strand_id
1 'polypeptide(L)'
;MPYQVILIGASGLIGSNLLSALIESADISRILLVLRKPLNISDPKVEELIVNFDELENFSSDIKGDIIYSCLGTTRAATPDANLYRKIDLEYPLKLAQIAKRNGVSQFHLVSSLGANASVANSYLKLKGELENELKKLAIISLHIYQPSLLTGNRKESRFGEKIAISAFKLIDPLLIGPLKKYHSIKAETVARAMLNQSLKELKGTFIYPSIQIQELA
;
A
#
# COMPACT_ATOMS: atom_id res chain seq x y z
N MET A 1 -5.95 12.42 20.31
CA MET A 1 -5.32 13.47 19.46
C MET A 1 -5.38 13.01 18.02
N PRO A 2 -5.51 13.88 17.01
CA PRO A 2 -5.48 13.46 15.62
C PRO A 2 -4.12 12.88 15.24
N TYR A 3 -4.11 11.87 14.36
CA TYR A 3 -2.90 11.14 13.96
C TYR A 3 -2.04 11.91 12.97
N GLN A 4 -0.73 11.71 13.06
CA GLN A 4 0.24 12.07 12.05
C GLN A 4 0.61 10.83 11.24
N VAL A 5 0.44 10.89 9.92
CA VAL A 5 0.60 9.73 9.06
C VAL A 5 1.69 9.93 8.01
N ILE A 6 2.29 8.84 7.59
CA ILE A 6 3.28 8.80 6.52
C ILE A 6 2.72 7.93 5.39
N LEU A 7 2.77 8.44 4.16
CA LEU A 7 2.28 7.72 2.98
C LEU A 7 3.39 7.60 1.93
N ILE A 8 3.71 6.36 1.55
CA ILE A 8 4.53 6.09 0.37
C ILE A 8 3.65 5.51 -0.75
N GLY A 9 3.98 5.87 -2.00
CA GLY A 9 3.20 5.44 -3.17
C GLY A 9 1.92 6.26 -3.39
N ALA A 10 1.86 7.51 -2.90
CA ALA A 10 0.73 8.42 -3.02
C ALA A 10 0.29 8.69 -4.48
N SER A 11 1.18 8.59 -5.47
CA SER A 11 0.85 8.72 -6.90
C SER A 11 0.21 7.47 -7.51
N GLY A 12 0.22 6.34 -6.79
CA GLY A 12 -0.37 5.08 -7.24
C GLY A 12 -1.90 5.05 -7.12
N LEU A 13 -2.52 4.00 -7.70
CA LEU A 13 -3.97 3.86 -7.74
C LEU A 13 -4.62 3.83 -6.34
N ILE A 14 -4.10 3.03 -5.42
CA ILE A 14 -4.61 3.00 -4.03
C ILE A 14 -4.13 4.23 -3.27
N GLY A 15 -2.84 4.58 -3.39
CA GLY A 15 -2.26 5.68 -2.62
C GLY A 15 -2.91 7.03 -2.89
N SER A 16 -3.33 7.32 -4.13
CA SER A 16 -4.04 8.57 -4.44
C SER A 16 -5.46 8.62 -3.84
N ASN A 17 -6.19 7.49 -3.85
CA ASN A 17 -7.48 7.40 -3.17
C ASN A 17 -7.33 7.51 -1.65
N LEU A 18 -6.29 6.89 -1.09
CA LEU A 18 -6.00 6.97 0.34
C LEU A 18 -5.61 8.40 0.74
N LEU A 19 -4.78 9.08 -0.05
CA LEU A 19 -4.42 10.48 0.21
C LEU A 19 -5.66 11.37 0.29
N SER A 20 -6.60 11.23 -0.65
CA SER A 20 -7.85 11.99 -0.62
C SER A 20 -8.64 11.70 0.67
N ALA A 21 -8.79 10.43 1.05
CA ALA A 21 -9.50 10.05 2.26
C ALA A 21 -8.81 10.56 3.55
N LEU A 22 -7.47 10.56 3.58
CA LEU A 22 -6.68 11.10 4.70
C LEU A 22 -6.83 12.62 4.85
N ILE A 23 -6.86 13.36 3.73
CA ILE A 23 -7.07 14.81 3.73
C ILE A 23 -8.45 15.16 4.30
N GLU A 24 -9.48 14.42 3.89
CA GLU A 24 -10.88 14.64 4.33
C GLU A 24 -11.12 14.22 5.79
N SER A 25 -10.31 13.33 6.35
CA SER A 25 -10.50 12.81 7.71
C SER A 25 -10.16 13.83 8.79
N ALA A 26 -11.08 14.05 9.73
CA ALA A 26 -10.84 14.88 10.92
C ALA A 26 -9.86 14.23 11.92
N ASP A 27 -9.69 12.91 11.85
CA ASP A 27 -8.78 12.15 12.71
C ASP A 27 -7.31 12.27 12.28
N ILE A 28 -7.03 12.91 11.14
CA ILE A 28 -5.67 13.10 10.61
C ILE A 28 -5.30 14.57 10.67
N SER A 29 -4.19 14.88 11.33
CA SER A 29 -3.68 16.27 11.46
C SER A 29 -2.52 16.58 10.52
N ARG A 30 -1.72 15.57 10.14
CA ARG A 30 -0.54 15.74 9.28
C ARG A 30 -0.34 14.51 8.40
N ILE A 31 0.01 14.73 7.14
CA ILE A 31 0.29 13.70 6.13
C ILE A 31 1.68 13.98 5.54
N LEU A 32 2.66 13.16 5.89
CA LEU A 32 3.98 13.20 5.27
C LEU A 32 4.00 12.28 4.05
N LEU A 33 4.12 12.84 2.86
CA LEU A 33 4.29 12.09 1.62
C LEU A 33 5.79 11.85 1.36
N VAL A 34 6.22 10.60 1.34
CA VAL A 34 7.59 10.25 0.95
C VAL A 34 7.62 9.93 -0.54
N LEU A 35 8.26 10.78 -1.33
CA LEU A 35 8.14 10.84 -2.79
C LEU A 35 9.49 10.84 -3.50
N ARG A 36 9.52 10.37 -4.75
CA ARG A 36 10.67 10.54 -5.66
C ARG A 36 10.63 11.85 -6.46
N LYS A 37 9.42 12.38 -6.67
CA LYS A 37 9.14 13.61 -7.40
C LYS A 37 7.95 14.30 -6.75
N PRO A 38 7.90 15.63 -6.73
CA PRO A 38 6.79 16.35 -6.12
C PRO A 38 5.47 16.06 -6.83
N LEU A 39 4.39 16.01 -6.07
CA LEU A 39 3.01 15.95 -6.55
C LEU A 39 2.36 17.32 -6.57
N ASN A 40 2.97 18.30 -5.86
CA ASN A 40 2.50 19.69 -5.72
C ASN A 40 1.08 19.74 -5.14
N ILE A 41 0.84 18.99 -4.05
CA ILE A 41 -0.44 18.97 -3.35
C ILE A 41 -0.56 20.24 -2.50
N SER A 42 -1.58 21.04 -2.77
CA SER A 42 -1.85 22.26 -2.00
C SER A 42 -2.93 21.99 -0.95
N ASP A 43 -2.52 21.40 0.20
CA ASP A 43 -3.38 21.16 1.35
C ASP A 43 -2.57 21.39 2.63
N PRO A 44 -3.13 22.09 3.65
CA PRO A 44 -2.39 22.46 4.88
C PRO A 44 -1.95 21.25 5.72
N LYS A 45 -2.58 20.07 5.56
CA LYS A 45 -2.17 18.85 6.25
C LYS A 45 -1.00 18.14 5.57
N VAL A 46 -0.69 18.46 4.29
CA VAL A 46 0.22 17.67 3.46
C VAL A 46 1.60 18.30 3.42
N GLU A 47 2.60 17.50 3.74
CA GLU A 47 4.01 17.80 3.56
C GLU A 47 4.63 16.82 2.58
N GLU A 48 5.44 17.30 1.65
CA GLU A 48 6.15 16.49 0.67
C GLU A 48 7.63 16.37 1.03
N LEU A 49 8.10 15.16 1.34
CA LEU A 49 9.50 14.82 1.52
C LEU A 49 10.02 14.13 0.26
N ILE A 50 10.85 14.85 -0.50
CA ILE A 50 11.43 14.34 -1.74
C ILE A 50 12.73 13.61 -1.40
N VAL A 51 12.79 12.32 -1.71
CA VAL A 51 13.91 11.45 -1.35
C VAL A 51 14.44 10.64 -2.53
N ASN A 52 15.73 10.31 -2.46
CA ASN A 52 16.28 9.16 -3.16
C ASN A 52 16.00 7.91 -2.31
N PHE A 53 15.20 6.98 -2.81
CA PHE A 53 14.84 5.77 -2.05
C PHE A 53 16.04 4.84 -1.78
N ASP A 54 17.10 4.91 -2.57
CA ASP A 54 18.34 4.20 -2.27
C ASP A 54 19.07 4.76 -1.05
N GLU A 55 18.74 5.99 -0.66
CA GLU A 55 19.35 6.73 0.45
C GLU A 55 18.36 7.07 1.58
N LEU A 56 17.30 6.28 1.75
CA LEU A 56 16.23 6.51 2.76
C LEU A 56 16.78 6.72 4.18
N GLU A 57 17.93 6.12 4.50
CA GLU A 57 18.55 6.29 5.82
C GLU A 57 18.94 7.73 6.11
N ASN A 58 19.34 8.50 5.09
CA ASN A 58 19.70 9.93 5.24
C ASN A 58 18.48 10.77 5.66
N PHE A 59 17.28 10.30 5.44
CA PHE A 59 16.01 10.95 5.78
C PHE A 59 15.33 10.33 7.00
N SER A 60 16.02 9.46 7.73
CA SER A 60 15.41 8.72 8.85
C SER A 60 14.87 9.65 9.95
N SER A 61 15.51 10.79 10.20
CA SER A 61 15.05 11.78 11.18
C SER A 61 13.72 12.46 10.82
N ASP A 62 13.38 12.50 9.54
CA ASP A 62 12.18 13.17 9.02
C ASP A 62 10.97 12.22 8.97
N ILE A 63 11.24 10.91 8.95
CA ILE A 63 10.21 9.85 8.90
C ILE A 63 9.63 9.61 10.30
N LYS A 64 8.75 10.51 10.75
CA LYS A 64 8.10 10.48 12.07
C LYS A 64 6.59 10.62 11.95
N GLY A 65 5.88 9.86 12.77
CA GLY A 65 4.41 9.85 12.81
C GLY A 65 3.90 8.67 13.63
N ASP A 66 2.59 8.47 13.61
CA ASP A 66 1.90 7.41 14.35
C ASP A 66 1.67 6.18 13.46
N ILE A 67 1.37 6.41 12.17
CA ILE A 67 0.91 5.41 11.22
C ILE A 67 1.68 5.55 9.90
N ILE A 68 2.12 4.43 9.34
CA ILE A 68 2.64 4.37 7.97
C ILE A 68 1.72 3.58 7.06
N TYR A 69 1.45 4.15 5.88
CA TYR A 69 0.79 3.49 4.77
C TYR A 69 1.77 3.25 3.63
N SER A 70 2.01 1.99 3.32
CA SER A 70 2.86 1.55 2.21
C SER A 70 2.00 1.08 1.04
N CYS A 71 1.77 1.98 0.08
CA CYS A 71 1.09 1.72 -1.19
C CYS A 71 2.10 1.62 -2.35
N LEU A 72 3.39 1.44 -2.05
CA LEU A 72 4.43 1.33 -3.06
C LEU A 72 4.36 -0.03 -3.76
N GLY A 73 4.50 -0.01 -5.05
CA GLY A 73 4.57 -1.19 -5.88
C GLY A 73 4.65 -0.81 -7.36
N THR A 74 5.18 -1.72 -8.16
CA THR A 74 5.27 -1.55 -9.60
C THR A 74 4.83 -2.81 -10.34
N THR A 75 4.85 -2.79 -11.66
CA THR A 75 4.59 -3.96 -12.49
C THR A 75 5.83 -4.30 -13.30
N ARG A 76 5.97 -5.58 -13.72
CA ARG A 76 7.08 -6.00 -14.61
C ARG A 76 7.11 -5.20 -15.91
N ALA A 77 5.94 -4.83 -16.44
CA ALA A 77 5.84 -4.01 -17.64
C ALA A 77 6.40 -2.59 -17.44
N ALA A 78 6.19 -2.00 -16.25
CA ALA A 78 6.69 -0.66 -15.93
C ALA A 78 8.14 -0.65 -15.43
N THR A 79 8.61 -1.78 -14.88
CA THR A 79 9.95 -1.95 -14.35
C THR A 79 10.50 -3.31 -14.80
N PRO A 80 11.03 -3.39 -16.05
CA PRO A 80 11.58 -4.63 -16.61
C PRO A 80 12.84 -5.11 -15.88
N ASP A 81 13.64 -4.19 -15.35
CA ASP A 81 14.84 -4.49 -14.56
C ASP A 81 14.44 -5.21 -13.26
N ALA A 82 14.97 -6.43 -13.08
CA ALA A 82 14.63 -7.29 -11.97
C ALA A 82 15.15 -6.76 -10.62
N ASN A 83 16.29 -6.08 -10.61
CA ASN A 83 16.88 -5.53 -9.39
C ASN A 83 16.08 -4.30 -8.93
N LEU A 84 15.76 -3.39 -9.86
CA LEU A 84 14.93 -2.23 -9.55
C LEU A 84 13.52 -2.66 -9.13
N TYR A 85 12.97 -3.69 -9.77
CA TYR A 85 11.68 -4.27 -9.39
C TYR A 85 11.69 -4.79 -7.94
N ARG A 86 12.75 -5.54 -7.55
CA ARG A 86 12.94 -6.02 -6.19
C ARG A 86 13.09 -4.86 -5.19
N LYS A 87 13.88 -3.84 -5.53
CA LYS A 87 14.01 -2.64 -4.69
C LYS A 87 12.66 -2.01 -4.39
N ILE A 88 11.85 -1.74 -5.43
CA ILE A 88 10.57 -1.04 -5.28
C ILE A 88 9.54 -1.87 -4.50
N ASP A 89 9.42 -3.18 -4.79
CA ASP A 89 8.36 -4.02 -4.24
C ASP A 89 8.73 -4.73 -2.93
N LEU A 90 10.02 -4.70 -2.53
CA LEU A 90 10.48 -5.33 -1.30
C LEU A 90 11.41 -4.43 -0.47
N GLU A 91 12.53 -3.94 -1.04
CA GLU A 91 13.59 -3.36 -0.23
C GLU A 91 13.21 -1.98 0.33
N TYR A 92 12.62 -1.10 -0.48
CA TYR A 92 12.20 0.23 -0.01
C TYR A 92 11.08 0.18 1.04
N PRO A 93 9.98 -0.59 0.85
CA PRO A 93 8.98 -0.74 1.91
C PRO A 93 9.55 -1.34 3.20
N LEU A 94 10.43 -2.34 3.09
CA LEU A 94 11.08 -2.95 4.25
C LEU A 94 11.98 -1.96 4.98
N LYS A 95 12.81 -1.21 4.24
CA LYS A 95 13.69 -0.18 4.81
C LYS A 95 12.88 0.89 5.53
N LEU A 96 11.79 1.36 4.92
CA LEU A 96 10.89 2.32 5.56
C LEU A 96 10.31 1.77 6.86
N ALA A 97 9.88 0.50 6.88
CA ALA A 97 9.34 -0.14 8.07
C ALA A 97 10.40 -0.25 9.19
N GLN A 98 11.66 -0.51 8.84
CA GLN A 98 12.77 -0.54 9.80
C GLN A 98 13.03 0.84 10.41
N ILE A 99 13.06 1.90 9.58
CA ILE A 99 13.20 3.28 10.04
C ILE A 99 12.02 3.66 10.95
N ALA A 100 10.79 3.38 10.51
CA ALA A 100 9.59 3.64 11.25
C ALA A 100 9.60 3.02 12.64
N LYS A 101 9.96 1.73 12.73
CA LYS A 101 10.08 1.03 14.01
C LYS A 101 11.08 1.72 14.94
N ARG A 102 12.27 2.10 14.45
CA ARG A 102 13.28 2.82 15.25
C ARG A 102 12.76 4.17 15.74
N ASN A 103 11.93 4.83 14.96
CA ASN A 103 11.35 6.13 15.28
C ASN A 103 10.07 6.04 16.14
N GLY A 104 9.68 4.84 16.58
CA GLY A 104 8.54 4.63 17.46
C GLY A 104 7.18 4.68 16.78
N VAL A 105 7.12 4.58 15.44
CA VAL A 105 5.84 4.47 14.72
C VAL A 105 5.15 3.18 15.11
N SER A 106 3.90 3.27 15.55
CA SER A 106 3.17 2.16 16.16
C SER A 106 2.43 1.28 15.16
N GLN A 107 2.03 1.83 14.01
CA GLN A 107 1.21 1.13 13.02
C GLN A 107 1.86 1.14 11.63
N PHE A 108 1.82 -0.01 10.96
CA PHE A 108 2.27 -0.16 9.57
C PHE A 108 1.20 -0.88 8.73
N HIS A 109 0.71 -0.21 7.69
CA HIS A 109 -0.30 -0.71 6.77
C HIS A 109 0.33 -0.97 5.40
N LEU A 110 0.37 -2.24 4.98
CA LEU A 110 0.95 -2.68 3.71
C LEU A 110 -0.11 -3.05 2.69
N VAL A 111 -0.04 -2.51 1.49
CA VAL A 111 -0.72 -3.08 0.33
C VAL A 111 0.14 -4.19 -0.27
N SER A 112 -0.35 -5.42 -0.11
CA SER A 112 0.21 -6.63 -0.68
C SER A 112 -0.62 -7.11 -1.88
N SER A 113 -0.82 -8.40 -2.05
CA SER A 113 -1.61 -8.99 -3.14
C SER A 113 -2.23 -10.31 -2.73
N LEU A 114 -3.42 -10.61 -3.21
CA LEU A 114 -4.02 -11.93 -3.07
C LEU A 114 -3.09 -13.01 -3.63
N GLY A 115 -2.84 -14.04 -2.83
CA GLY A 115 -1.92 -15.13 -3.18
C GLY A 115 -0.44 -14.84 -2.92
N ALA A 116 -0.08 -13.72 -2.26
CA ALA A 116 1.29 -13.44 -1.82
C ALA A 116 1.84 -14.60 -0.98
N ASN A 117 2.96 -15.19 -1.43
CA ASN A 117 3.59 -16.32 -0.76
C ASN A 117 5.04 -16.46 -1.26
N ALA A 118 5.99 -16.48 -0.33
CA ALA A 118 7.43 -16.56 -0.63
C ALA A 118 7.87 -17.87 -1.33
N SER A 119 7.02 -18.93 -1.28
CA SER A 119 7.33 -20.25 -1.83
C SER A 119 6.77 -20.49 -3.24
N VAL A 120 6.05 -19.53 -3.84
CA VAL A 120 5.45 -19.73 -5.18
C VAL A 120 6.43 -19.36 -6.31
N ALA A 121 6.21 -19.96 -7.48
CA ALA A 121 7.04 -19.70 -8.67
C ALA A 121 6.82 -18.30 -9.29
N ASN A 122 5.63 -17.72 -9.11
CA ASN A 122 5.31 -16.39 -9.61
C ASN A 122 6.16 -15.34 -8.89
N SER A 123 7.06 -14.67 -9.62
CA SER A 123 8.02 -13.72 -9.04
C SER A 123 7.38 -12.54 -8.32
N TYR A 124 6.22 -12.05 -8.79
CA TYR A 124 5.48 -10.97 -8.13
C TYR A 124 4.92 -11.41 -6.78
N LEU A 125 4.18 -12.52 -6.77
CA LEU A 125 3.58 -13.06 -5.54
C LEU A 125 4.63 -13.51 -4.54
N LYS A 126 5.77 -14.01 -5.04
CA LYS A 126 6.94 -14.38 -4.23
C LYS A 126 7.51 -13.16 -3.51
N LEU A 127 7.78 -12.05 -4.22
CA LEU A 127 8.31 -10.82 -3.61
C LEU A 127 7.35 -10.22 -2.59
N LYS A 128 6.05 -10.21 -2.87
CA LYS A 128 5.03 -9.76 -1.90
C LYS A 128 5.04 -10.65 -0.66
N GLY A 129 5.10 -11.96 -0.82
CA GLY A 129 5.20 -12.90 0.31
C GLY A 129 6.50 -12.77 1.10
N GLU A 130 7.64 -12.51 0.44
CA GLU A 130 8.92 -12.21 1.09
C GLU A 130 8.79 -10.95 1.96
N LEU A 131 8.23 -9.86 1.41
CA LEU A 131 8.02 -8.61 2.15
C LEU A 131 7.11 -8.82 3.38
N GLU A 132 5.98 -9.53 3.21
CA GLU A 132 5.08 -9.84 4.33
C GLU A 132 5.82 -10.59 5.46
N ASN A 133 6.66 -11.57 5.10
CA ASN A 133 7.43 -12.35 6.07
C ASN A 133 8.48 -11.50 6.79
N GLU A 134 9.19 -10.63 6.07
CA GLU A 134 10.18 -9.74 6.69
C GLU A 134 9.52 -8.71 7.62
N LEU A 135 8.37 -8.14 7.24
CA LEU A 135 7.63 -7.21 8.10
C LEU A 135 7.13 -7.88 9.40
N LYS A 136 6.66 -9.13 9.32
CA LYS A 136 6.25 -9.91 10.52
C LYS A 136 7.41 -10.08 11.52
N LYS A 137 8.64 -10.29 11.01
CA LYS A 137 9.85 -10.41 11.87
C LYS A 137 10.20 -9.11 12.59
N LEU A 138 9.79 -7.96 12.05
CA LEU A 138 10.05 -6.68 12.69
C LEU A 138 9.27 -6.47 13.99
N ALA A 139 8.24 -7.28 14.27
CA ALA A 139 7.41 -7.17 15.47
C ALA A 139 6.92 -5.74 15.73
N ILE A 140 6.38 -5.10 14.67
CA ILE A 140 5.71 -3.80 14.76
C ILE A 140 4.46 -3.98 15.62
N ILE A 141 4.13 -3.00 16.46
CA ILE A 141 3.01 -3.09 17.43
C ILE A 141 1.69 -3.42 16.74
N SER A 142 1.45 -2.80 15.58
CA SER A 142 0.26 -3.01 14.78
C SER A 142 0.63 -3.12 13.30
N LEU A 143 0.62 -4.35 12.76
CA LEU A 143 0.93 -4.62 11.36
C LEU A 143 -0.33 -5.07 10.62
N HIS A 144 -0.74 -4.31 9.62
CA HIS A 144 -1.91 -4.59 8.79
C HIS A 144 -1.50 -4.87 7.35
N ILE A 145 -1.82 -6.05 6.83
CA ILE A 145 -1.46 -6.50 5.49
C ILE A 145 -2.74 -6.68 4.68
N TYR A 146 -2.91 -5.89 3.64
CA TYR A 146 -4.06 -5.93 2.74
C TYR A 146 -3.68 -6.72 1.48
N GLN A 147 -4.40 -7.80 1.20
CA GLN A 147 -4.19 -8.66 0.04
C GLN A 147 -5.35 -8.50 -0.96
N PRO A 148 -5.44 -7.37 -1.68
CA PRO A 148 -6.48 -7.17 -2.68
C PRO A 148 -6.29 -8.15 -3.85
N SER A 149 -7.40 -8.52 -4.47
CA SER A 149 -7.47 -9.17 -5.77
C SER A 149 -7.17 -8.16 -6.90
N LEU A 150 -7.68 -8.38 -8.10
CA LEU A 150 -7.52 -7.45 -9.22
C LEU A 150 -8.12 -6.07 -8.87
N LEU A 151 -7.28 -5.05 -8.91
CA LEU A 151 -7.69 -3.68 -8.62
C LEU A 151 -8.39 -3.04 -9.81
N THR A 152 -9.53 -2.40 -9.55
CA THR A 152 -10.23 -1.54 -10.49
C THR A 152 -10.24 -0.09 -10.01
N GLY A 153 -10.26 0.86 -10.95
CA GLY A 153 -10.31 2.30 -10.66
C GLY A 153 -9.79 3.15 -11.82
N ASN A 154 -10.04 4.46 -11.74
CA ASN A 154 -9.54 5.41 -12.73
C ASN A 154 -8.08 5.76 -12.42
N ARG A 155 -7.15 5.27 -13.24
CA ARG A 155 -5.75 5.75 -13.21
C ARG A 155 -5.62 7.00 -14.06
N LYS A 156 -4.99 8.06 -13.52
CA LYS A 156 -4.62 9.26 -14.27
C LYS A 156 -3.62 8.95 -15.39
N GLU A 157 -2.80 7.91 -15.25
CA GLU A 157 -1.91 7.39 -16.30
C GLU A 157 -2.40 6.02 -16.78
N SER A 158 -2.92 6.00 -18.00
CA SER A 158 -3.39 4.80 -18.68
C SER A 158 -2.20 3.96 -19.16
N ARG A 159 -1.89 2.86 -18.49
CA ARG A 159 -0.98 1.83 -19.01
C ARG A 159 -1.73 0.99 -20.03
N PHE A 160 -1.35 1.10 -21.30
CA PHE A 160 -2.07 0.59 -22.48
C PHE A 160 -2.45 -0.92 -22.43
N GLY A 161 -1.70 -1.76 -21.74
CA GLY A 161 -1.99 -3.21 -21.62
C GLY A 161 -3.03 -3.59 -20.55
N GLU A 162 -3.25 -2.75 -19.52
CA GLU A 162 -4.16 -3.07 -18.41
C GLU A 162 -5.64 -2.81 -18.76
N LYS A 163 -5.94 -1.90 -19.70
CA LYS A 163 -7.34 -1.63 -20.11
C LYS A 163 -8.04 -2.85 -20.70
N ILE A 164 -7.31 -3.65 -21.49
CA ILE A 164 -7.86 -4.86 -22.12
C ILE A 164 -8.10 -5.94 -21.06
N ALA A 165 -7.17 -6.14 -20.15
CA ALA A 165 -7.32 -7.10 -19.05
C ALA A 165 -8.49 -6.73 -18.11
N ILE A 166 -8.59 -5.47 -17.69
CA ILE A 166 -9.67 -4.97 -16.82
C ILE A 166 -11.05 -5.12 -17.48
N SER A 167 -11.15 -4.84 -18.79
CA SER A 167 -12.42 -5.01 -19.52
C SER A 167 -12.84 -6.47 -19.65
N ALA A 168 -11.90 -7.37 -19.90
CA ALA A 168 -12.17 -8.82 -19.96
C ALA A 168 -12.58 -9.37 -18.58
N PHE A 169 -11.92 -8.92 -17.50
CA PHE A 169 -12.26 -9.34 -16.13
C PHE A 169 -13.64 -8.84 -15.68
N LYS A 170 -14.09 -7.66 -16.09
CA LYS A 170 -15.45 -7.17 -15.79
C LYS A 170 -16.56 -8.09 -16.34
N LEU A 171 -16.28 -8.78 -17.43
CA LEU A 171 -17.23 -9.76 -18.02
C LEU A 171 -17.21 -11.09 -17.24
N ILE A 172 -16.10 -11.45 -16.61
CA ILE A 172 -15.91 -12.71 -15.88
C ILE A 172 -16.31 -12.55 -14.41
N ASP A 173 -16.16 -11.37 -13.82
CA ASP A 173 -16.48 -11.10 -12.42
C ASP A 173 -17.85 -11.67 -11.96
N PRO A 174 -18.98 -11.47 -12.68
CA PRO A 174 -20.28 -12.02 -12.28
C PRO A 174 -20.33 -13.54 -12.26
N LEU A 175 -19.43 -14.22 -12.98
CA LEU A 175 -19.37 -15.69 -13.07
C LEU A 175 -18.54 -16.32 -11.93
N LEU A 176 -17.83 -15.51 -11.15
CA LEU A 176 -17.02 -15.98 -10.02
C LEU A 176 -17.89 -16.21 -8.78
N ILE A 177 -18.64 -17.34 -8.74
CA ILE A 177 -19.52 -17.69 -7.62
C ILE A 177 -18.84 -18.66 -6.63
N GLY A 178 -19.42 -18.79 -5.43
CA GLY A 178 -18.94 -19.73 -4.41
C GLY A 178 -17.49 -19.43 -3.98
N PRO A 179 -16.59 -20.44 -3.95
CA PRO A 179 -15.18 -20.27 -3.56
C PRO A 179 -14.37 -19.32 -4.42
N LEU A 180 -14.85 -19.02 -5.66
CA LEU A 180 -14.18 -18.13 -6.60
C LEU A 180 -14.46 -16.66 -6.31
N LYS A 181 -15.40 -16.32 -5.43
CA LYS A 181 -15.68 -14.92 -5.01
C LYS A 181 -14.44 -14.18 -4.50
N LYS A 182 -13.46 -14.88 -3.94
CA LYS A 182 -12.19 -14.28 -3.48
C LYS A 182 -11.38 -13.62 -4.59
N TYR A 183 -11.65 -13.93 -5.85
CA TYR A 183 -10.98 -13.35 -7.02
C TYR A 183 -11.76 -12.21 -7.67
N HIS A 184 -12.96 -11.85 -7.16
CA HIS A 184 -13.68 -10.68 -7.62
C HIS A 184 -12.78 -9.45 -7.58
N SER A 185 -12.90 -8.62 -8.61
CA SER A 185 -12.18 -7.35 -8.63
C SER A 185 -12.62 -6.45 -7.47
N ILE A 186 -11.70 -5.62 -6.98
CA ILE A 186 -11.96 -4.69 -5.89
C ILE A 186 -11.58 -3.27 -6.33
N LYS A 187 -12.41 -2.29 -5.96
CA LYS A 187 -12.09 -0.89 -6.23
C LYS A 187 -10.93 -0.42 -5.34
N ALA A 188 -10.01 0.33 -5.93
CA ALA A 188 -8.91 0.92 -5.16
C ALA A 188 -9.39 1.85 -4.03
N GLU A 189 -10.49 2.55 -4.25
CA GLU A 189 -11.16 3.37 -3.23
C GLU A 189 -11.61 2.52 -2.02
N THR A 190 -12.18 1.33 -2.27
CA THR A 190 -12.58 0.39 -1.21
C THR A 190 -11.38 -0.04 -0.37
N VAL A 191 -10.24 -0.35 -1.02
CA VAL A 191 -9.01 -0.70 -0.29
C VAL A 191 -8.52 0.48 0.55
N ALA A 192 -8.51 1.68 -0.02
CA ALA A 192 -8.10 2.90 0.67
C ALA A 192 -8.97 3.18 1.91
N ARG A 193 -10.29 3.07 1.80
CA ARG A 193 -11.21 3.22 2.94
C ARG A 193 -10.96 2.18 4.02
N ALA A 194 -10.82 0.91 3.65
CA ALA A 194 -10.52 -0.15 4.60
C ALA A 194 -9.20 0.13 5.35
N MET A 195 -8.17 0.64 4.66
CA MET A 195 -6.90 1.02 5.29
C MET A 195 -7.10 2.14 6.32
N LEU A 196 -7.81 3.21 5.96
CA LEU A 196 -8.13 4.30 6.89
C LEU A 196 -8.96 3.80 8.07
N ASN A 197 -10.07 3.09 7.82
CA ASN A 197 -10.96 2.60 8.87
C ASN A 197 -10.26 1.68 9.88
N GLN A 198 -9.33 0.82 9.41
CA GLN A 198 -8.59 -0.06 10.32
C GLN A 198 -7.53 0.67 11.12
N SER A 199 -6.91 1.72 10.58
CA SER A 199 -5.89 2.50 11.29
C SER A 199 -6.46 3.28 12.49
N LEU A 200 -7.74 3.61 12.45
CA LEU A 200 -8.43 4.31 13.54
C LEU A 200 -8.90 3.39 14.69
N LYS A 201 -8.74 2.06 14.55
CA LYS A 201 -9.21 1.08 15.58
C LYS A 201 -8.18 0.73 16.65
N GLU A 202 -6.95 1.24 16.57
CA GLU A 202 -5.87 1.01 17.55
C GLU A 202 -5.61 -0.47 17.88
N LEU A 203 -5.79 -1.37 16.92
CA LEU A 203 -5.58 -2.80 17.08
C LEU A 203 -4.09 -3.11 17.26
N LYS A 204 -3.76 -4.09 18.12
CA LYS A 204 -2.38 -4.55 18.33
C LYS A 204 -2.20 -5.97 17.81
N GLY A 205 -1.11 -6.21 17.07
CA GLY A 205 -0.80 -7.52 16.51
C GLY A 205 -0.61 -7.48 14.99
N THR A 206 -0.65 -8.64 14.36
CA THR A 206 -0.52 -8.78 12.91
C THR A 206 -1.85 -9.24 12.30
N PHE A 207 -2.36 -8.47 11.37
CA PHE A 207 -3.64 -8.69 10.70
C PHE A 207 -3.42 -8.83 9.21
N ILE A 208 -4.04 -9.85 8.61
CA ILE A 208 -3.99 -10.09 7.16
C ILE A 208 -5.42 -10.07 6.64
N TYR A 209 -5.70 -9.19 5.69
CA TYR A 209 -7.03 -8.98 5.14
C TYR A 209 -7.06 -9.43 3.66
N PRO A 210 -7.62 -10.61 3.36
CA PRO A 210 -7.93 -11.01 1.98
C PRO A 210 -8.96 -10.10 1.33
N SER A 211 -9.03 -10.08 0.00
CA SER A 211 -9.87 -9.17 -0.78
C SER A 211 -11.33 -9.12 -0.34
N ILE A 212 -11.95 -10.25 0.02
CA ILE A 212 -13.32 -10.30 0.52
C ILE A 212 -13.43 -9.51 1.82
N GLN A 213 -12.53 -9.74 2.76
CA GLN A 213 -12.54 -9.05 4.05
C GLN A 213 -12.28 -7.55 3.90
N ILE A 214 -11.43 -7.13 2.95
CA ILE A 214 -11.21 -5.71 2.66
C ILE A 214 -12.52 -5.01 2.28
N GLN A 215 -13.41 -5.69 1.52
CA GLN A 215 -14.72 -5.13 1.13
C GLN A 215 -15.64 -4.90 2.33
N GLU A 216 -15.57 -5.75 3.34
CA GLU A 216 -16.37 -5.66 4.56
C GLU A 216 -15.87 -4.56 5.52
N LEU A 217 -14.61 -4.19 5.39
CA LEU A 217 -13.92 -3.22 6.26
C LEU A 217 -13.96 -1.77 5.73
N ALA A 218 -14.48 -1.55 4.51
CA ALA A 218 -14.46 -0.26 3.81
C ALA A 218 -15.58 0.73 4.22
#